data_9e472d294f909c06eed5fe6782f77180
#
_entry.id   9e472d294f909c06eed5fe6782f77180
#
_cell.length_a   1.000
_cell.length_b   1.000
_cell.length_c   1.000
_cell.angle_alpha   90.00
_cell.angle_beta   90.00
_cell.angle_gamma   90.00
#
_symmetry.space_group_name_H-M   'P 1'
#
loop_
_entity.id
_entity.type
_entity.pdbx_description
1 polymer ?
#
loop_
_entity_poly.entity_id
_entity_poly.type
_entity_poly.pdbx_seq_one_letter_code
_entity_poly.pdbx_strand_id
1 'polypeptide(L)'
;QGAHKGAVCVFVAPLVGGSGKTPSLYRPFPLWHNRSGVKSLQIPGKKTLMRLELLFSLLVLFLTGMATTFLALFAWERRNKTPEAPVFTALLAACTLYSFGYAGELSALTMEGKFLWSRVQYLGIAPLPALWLLLSIRATDRTQLLTPLLRKALVLLPLITLTLHASSPWHNLYYRNLSLVHSGPFLLLHFQRGLWYYVHLGMLQL
;
A
#
# COMPACT_ATOMS: atom_id res chain seq x y z
N GLN A 1 -30.00 -12.46 9.09
CA GLN A 1 -28.85 -12.92 8.30
C GLN A 1 -28.40 -11.79 7.38
N GLY A 2 -27.42 -11.02 7.78
CA GLY A 2 -26.89 -9.90 7.00
C GLY A 2 -26.09 -8.98 7.89
N ALA A 3 -24.83 -9.27 8.14
CA ALA A 3 -23.86 -8.29 8.61
C ALA A 3 -22.47 -8.89 8.59
N HIS A 4 -21.52 -8.09 8.29
CA HIS A 4 -20.05 -8.27 8.22
C HIS A 4 -19.44 -8.38 6.81
N LYS A 5 -19.67 -7.33 6.00
CA LYS A 5 -18.83 -7.08 4.81
C LYS A 5 -18.13 -5.71 4.85
N GLY A 6 -18.04 -5.04 6.01
CA GLY A 6 -17.62 -3.64 6.07
C GLY A 6 -16.15 -3.37 6.47
N ALA A 7 -15.45 -4.34 7.04
CA ALA A 7 -14.14 -4.05 7.67
C ALA A 7 -12.91 -4.32 6.79
N VAL A 8 -13.04 -5.04 5.69
CA VAL A 8 -11.91 -5.43 4.83
C VAL A 8 -11.59 -4.38 3.74
N CYS A 9 -12.55 -3.50 3.42
CA CYS A 9 -12.37 -2.54 2.32
C CYS A 9 -11.40 -1.38 2.59
N VAL A 10 -11.10 -1.03 3.83
CA VAL A 10 -10.26 0.15 4.12
C VAL A 10 -8.77 -0.13 3.90
N PHE A 11 -8.32 -1.38 4.01
CA PHE A 11 -6.91 -1.76 3.85
C PHE A 11 -6.48 -2.00 2.39
N VAL A 12 -7.42 -2.18 1.46
CA VAL A 12 -7.14 -2.55 0.06
C VAL A 12 -7.32 -1.38 -0.92
N ALA A 13 -7.89 -0.25 -0.48
CA ALA A 13 -8.22 0.87 -1.35
C ALA A 13 -7.05 1.46 -2.18
N PRO A 14 -5.78 1.50 -1.72
CA PRO A 14 -4.69 1.93 -2.57
C PRO A 14 -4.21 0.86 -3.57
N LEU A 15 -4.63 -0.41 -3.40
CA LEU A 15 -4.16 -1.52 -4.24
C LEU A 15 -5.07 -1.78 -5.47
N VAL A 16 -6.26 -1.20 -5.48
CA VAL A 16 -7.23 -1.33 -6.59
C VAL A 16 -7.19 -0.06 -7.45
N GLY A 17 -6.07 0.21 -8.06
CA GLY A 17 -6.00 1.14 -9.20
C GLY A 17 -6.73 0.55 -10.39
N GLY A 18 -7.76 1.27 -10.86
CA GLY A 18 -8.76 0.91 -11.83
C GLY A 18 -8.34 -0.03 -12.97
N SER A 19 -9.19 -1.02 -13.19
CA SER A 19 -9.26 -1.84 -14.39
C SER A 19 -9.61 -0.95 -15.60
N GLY A 20 -8.61 -0.37 -16.22
CA GLY A 20 -8.73 0.25 -17.55
C GLY A 20 -8.58 -0.84 -18.62
N LYS A 21 -9.71 -1.26 -19.22
CA LYS A 21 -9.70 -2.00 -20.48
C LYS A 21 -8.91 -1.17 -21.51
N THR A 22 -7.85 -1.73 -22.04
CA THR A 22 -7.14 -1.18 -23.20
C THR A 22 -7.98 -1.38 -24.45
N PRO A 23 -8.40 -0.34 -25.17
CA PRO A 23 -8.81 -0.49 -26.55
C PRO A 23 -7.53 -0.48 -27.41
N SER A 24 -7.22 -1.61 -28.02
CA SER A 24 -6.33 -1.69 -29.15
C SER A 24 -7.01 -1.01 -30.33
N LEU A 25 -6.54 0.16 -30.71
CA LEU A 25 -6.63 0.69 -32.08
C LEU A 25 -5.96 2.08 -32.08
N TYR A 26 -4.65 2.06 -32.29
CA TYR A 26 -3.92 3.27 -32.63
C TYR A 26 -4.32 3.67 -34.06
N ARG A 27 -5.35 4.52 -34.21
CA ARG A 27 -5.55 5.30 -35.41
C ARG A 27 -4.83 6.65 -35.24
N PRO A 28 -3.93 7.04 -36.12
CA PRO A 28 -3.39 8.41 -36.08
C PRO A 28 -4.55 9.40 -36.35
N PHE A 29 -4.88 10.15 -35.31
CA PHE A 29 -5.86 11.25 -35.46
C PHE A 29 -5.25 12.36 -36.30
N PRO A 30 -6.01 12.92 -37.25
CA PRO A 30 -5.57 14.06 -38.07
C PRO A 30 -5.37 15.29 -37.17
N LEU A 31 -4.33 16.04 -37.46
CA LEU A 31 -3.99 17.33 -36.89
C LEU A 31 -5.22 18.27 -36.90
N TRP A 32 -5.96 18.29 -35.80
CA TRP A 32 -6.95 19.35 -35.59
C TRP A 32 -6.21 20.60 -35.12
N HIS A 33 -6.28 21.60 -35.98
CA HIS A 33 -5.96 22.99 -35.70
C HIS A 33 -6.45 23.38 -34.31
N ASN A 34 -5.51 23.86 -33.48
CA ASN A 34 -5.78 24.49 -32.20
C ASN A 34 -6.66 25.73 -32.38
N ARG A 35 -7.98 25.54 -32.36
CA ARG A 35 -8.96 26.59 -32.28
C ARG A 35 -9.87 26.33 -31.09
N SER A 36 -9.39 26.63 -29.91
CA SER A 36 -10.27 26.98 -28.80
C SER A 36 -9.47 27.65 -27.71
N GLY A 37 -9.50 28.96 -27.65
CA GLY A 37 -9.34 29.73 -26.45
C GLY A 37 -10.43 29.37 -25.42
N VAL A 38 -10.52 28.11 -25.04
CA VAL A 38 -11.25 27.71 -23.84
C VAL A 38 -10.36 28.11 -22.70
N LYS A 39 -10.49 29.37 -22.25
CA LYS A 39 -10.03 29.77 -20.92
C LYS A 39 -10.61 28.73 -19.95
N SER A 40 -9.78 27.84 -19.48
CA SER A 40 -10.15 26.94 -18.38
C SER A 40 -10.76 27.82 -17.29
N LEU A 41 -12.06 27.66 -17.04
CA LEU A 41 -12.76 28.36 -15.98
C LEU A 41 -12.04 27.98 -14.69
N GLN A 42 -11.14 28.85 -14.23
CA GLN A 42 -10.49 28.69 -12.92
C GLN A 42 -11.56 28.98 -11.89
N ILE A 43 -12.24 27.93 -11.42
CA ILE A 43 -13.20 28.01 -10.31
C ILE A 43 -12.38 28.45 -9.09
N PRO A 44 -12.62 29.69 -8.57
CA PRO A 44 -11.96 30.14 -7.35
C PRO A 44 -12.39 29.20 -6.23
N GLY A 45 -11.45 28.52 -5.59
CA GLY A 45 -11.73 27.53 -4.54
C GLY A 45 -11.31 26.10 -4.89
N LYS A 46 -11.19 25.69 -6.14
CA LYS A 46 -10.76 24.33 -6.51
C LYS A 46 -9.38 23.98 -5.93
N LYS A 47 -8.43 24.91 -5.94
CA LYS A 47 -7.09 24.73 -5.35
C LYS A 47 -7.16 24.59 -3.82
N THR A 48 -8.05 25.31 -3.16
CA THR A 48 -8.24 25.25 -1.70
C THR A 48 -8.85 23.92 -1.30
N LEU A 49 -9.89 23.47 -2.00
CA LEU A 49 -10.51 22.15 -1.77
C LEU A 49 -9.50 21.02 -1.97
N MET A 50 -8.71 21.07 -3.04
CA MET A 50 -7.65 20.08 -3.30
C MET A 50 -6.60 20.03 -2.17
N ARG A 51 -6.22 21.17 -1.59
CA ARG A 51 -5.30 21.21 -0.44
C ARG A 51 -5.95 20.63 0.82
N LEU A 52 -7.23 20.90 1.05
CA LEU A 52 -7.96 20.33 2.19
C LEU A 52 -8.08 18.81 2.11
N GLU A 53 -8.35 18.25 0.93
CA GLU A 53 -8.38 16.80 0.70
C GLU A 53 -7.03 16.14 1.01
N LEU A 54 -5.93 16.76 0.57
CA LEU A 54 -4.57 16.28 0.88
C LEU A 54 -4.29 16.35 2.39
N LEU A 55 -4.57 17.49 3.02
CA LEU A 55 -4.35 17.67 4.47
C LEU A 55 -5.20 16.69 5.29
N PHE A 56 -6.45 16.49 4.90
CA PHE A 56 -7.32 15.51 5.56
C PHE A 56 -6.78 14.09 5.44
N SER A 57 -6.33 13.69 4.25
CA SER A 57 -5.72 12.37 4.02
C SER A 57 -4.46 12.18 4.85
N LEU A 58 -3.59 13.18 4.91
CA LEU A 58 -2.38 13.14 5.74
C LEU A 58 -2.71 13.07 7.23
N LEU A 59 -3.71 13.82 7.69
CA LEU A 59 -4.18 13.79 9.08
C LEU A 59 -4.67 12.38 9.46
N VAL A 60 -5.52 11.77 8.63
CA VAL A 60 -6.04 10.42 8.88
C VAL A 60 -4.91 9.40 8.94
N LEU A 61 -3.96 9.44 8.00
CA LEU A 61 -2.80 8.54 7.99
C LEU A 61 -1.92 8.74 9.22
N PHE A 62 -1.70 9.98 9.63
CA PHE A 62 -0.90 10.30 10.81
C PHE A 62 -1.58 9.79 12.09
N LEU A 63 -2.88 10.05 12.27
CA LEU A 63 -3.65 9.55 13.41
C LEU A 63 -3.68 8.02 13.44
N THR A 64 -3.84 7.37 12.29
CA THR A 64 -3.79 5.91 12.20
C THR A 64 -2.41 5.38 12.58
N GLY A 65 -1.33 6.00 12.09
CA GLY A 65 0.04 5.65 12.46
C GLY A 65 0.31 5.81 13.95
N MET A 66 -0.16 6.90 14.57
CA MET A 66 -0.03 7.12 16.01
C MET A 66 -0.83 6.08 16.82
N ALA A 67 -2.06 5.79 16.43
CA ALA A 67 -2.90 4.81 17.10
C ALA A 67 -2.30 3.40 17.02
N THR A 68 -1.82 2.98 15.86
CA THR A 68 -1.17 1.67 15.68
C THR A 68 0.15 1.58 16.43
N THR A 69 0.93 2.68 16.51
CA THR A 69 2.14 2.75 17.34
C THR A 69 1.82 2.56 18.81
N PHE A 70 0.82 3.29 19.33
CA PHE A 70 0.40 3.17 20.72
C PHE A 70 -0.06 1.75 21.04
N LEU A 71 -0.89 1.16 20.18
CA LEU A 71 -1.33 -0.23 20.35
C LEU A 71 -0.18 -1.23 20.26
N ALA A 72 0.82 -0.99 19.40
CA ALA A 72 2.01 -1.83 19.31
C ALA A 72 2.82 -1.81 20.61
N LEU A 73 3.04 -0.62 21.19
CA LEU A 73 3.73 -0.48 22.48
C LEU A 73 2.95 -1.18 23.60
N PHE A 74 1.65 -0.98 23.66
CA PHE A 74 0.79 -1.65 24.64
C PHE A 74 0.81 -3.19 24.50
N ALA A 75 0.77 -3.69 23.26
CA ALA A 75 0.90 -5.13 23.01
C ALA A 75 2.29 -5.66 23.37
N TRP A 76 3.35 -4.86 23.15
CA TRP A 76 4.71 -5.21 23.51
C TRP A 76 4.91 -5.38 25.02
N GLU A 77 4.27 -4.56 25.84
CA GLU A 77 4.30 -4.70 27.30
C GLU A 77 3.74 -6.05 27.76
N ARG A 78 2.83 -6.63 26.99
CA ARG A 78 2.18 -7.92 27.26
C ARG A 78 2.87 -9.12 26.64
N ARG A 79 4.03 -8.95 25.97
CA ARG A 79 4.73 -10.00 25.21
C ARG A 79 5.06 -11.27 26.00
N ASN A 80 5.25 -11.14 27.32
CA ASN A 80 5.56 -12.25 28.21
C ASN A 80 4.30 -12.90 28.82
N LYS A 81 3.11 -12.34 28.59
CA LYS A 81 1.85 -12.82 29.19
C LYS A 81 1.03 -13.66 28.24
N THR A 82 1.10 -13.37 26.95
CA THR A 82 0.32 -14.05 25.90
C THR A 82 1.22 -14.39 24.70
N PRO A 83 1.16 -15.63 24.18
CA PRO A 83 2.02 -16.07 23.09
C PRO A 83 1.74 -15.37 21.76
N GLU A 84 0.56 -14.75 21.61
CA GLU A 84 0.16 -14.00 20.42
C GLU A 84 0.70 -12.57 20.42
N ALA A 85 0.98 -11.99 21.60
CA ALA A 85 1.35 -10.59 21.74
C ALA A 85 2.57 -10.17 20.90
N PRO A 86 3.66 -10.94 20.77
CA PRO A 86 4.78 -10.56 19.92
C PRO A 86 4.41 -10.46 18.43
N VAL A 87 3.57 -11.37 17.93
CA VAL A 87 3.13 -11.38 16.54
C VAL A 87 2.17 -10.22 16.29
N PHE A 88 1.26 -9.98 17.21
CA PHE A 88 0.33 -8.86 17.14
C PHE A 88 1.07 -7.52 17.18
N THR A 89 2.10 -7.38 18.02
CA THR A 89 2.98 -6.21 18.03
C THR A 89 3.67 -6.01 16.68
N ALA A 90 4.24 -7.07 16.09
CA ALA A 90 4.88 -6.99 14.78
C ALA A 90 3.89 -6.59 13.67
N LEU A 91 2.65 -7.10 13.72
CA LEU A 91 1.57 -6.71 12.80
C LEU A 91 1.24 -5.22 12.92
N LEU A 92 1.07 -4.72 14.14
CA LEU A 92 0.80 -3.30 14.39
C LEU A 92 1.96 -2.40 13.97
N ALA A 93 3.22 -2.83 14.21
CA ALA A 93 4.41 -2.12 13.74
C ALA A 93 4.46 -2.06 12.20
N ALA A 94 4.08 -3.14 11.51
CA ALA A 94 3.97 -3.16 10.06
C ALA A 94 2.88 -2.18 9.56
N CYS A 95 1.73 -2.11 10.24
CA CYS A 95 0.69 -1.12 9.95
C CYS A 95 1.16 0.32 10.18
N THR A 96 1.96 0.56 11.22
CA THR A 96 2.57 1.85 11.52
C THR A 96 3.51 2.29 10.39
N LEU A 97 4.42 1.41 9.97
CA LEU A 97 5.33 1.66 8.84
C LEU A 97 4.58 1.94 7.54
N TYR A 98 3.51 1.20 7.28
CA TYR A 98 2.63 1.46 6.13
C TYR A 98 2.01 2.86 6.20
N SER A 99 1.41 3.23 7.33
CA SER A 99 0.69 4.50 7.48
C SER A 99 1.62 5.70 7.35
N PHE A 100 2.76 5.71 8.04
CA PHE A 100 3.74 6.78 7.93
C PHE A 100 4.46 6.79 6.58
N GLY A 101 4.75 5.61 6.02
CA GLY A 101 5.34 5.48 4.70
C GLY A 101 4.42 6.08 3.62
N TYR A 102 3.11 5.81 3.70
CA TYR A 102 2.13 6.35 2.75
C TYR A 102 1.93 7.86 2.93
N ALA A 103 1.91 8.36 4.17
CA ALA A 103 1.89 9.80 4.44
C ALA A 103 3.12 10.50 3.85
N GLY A 104 4.30 9.91 4.00
CA GLY A 104 5.54 10.40 3.41
C GLY A 104 5.51 10.39 1.87
N GLU A 105 4.99 9.32 1.26
CA GLU A 105 4.82 9.23 -0.21
C GLU A 105 3.88 10.31 -0.74
N LEU A 106 2.73 10.54 -0.08
CA LEU A 106 1.80 11.60 -0.48
C LEU A 106 2.41 12.99 -0.36
N SER A 107 3.25 13.21 0.66
CA SER A 107 3.93 14.50 0.90
C SER A 107 5.11 14.75 -0.04
N ALA A 108 5.73 13.72 -0.60
CA ALA A 108 6.89 13.84 -1.47
C ALA A 108 6.50 14.44 -2.84
N LEU A 109 7.30 15.41 -3.30
CA LEU A 109 7.08 16.11 -4.57
C LEU A 109 7.98 15.58 -5.69
N THR A 110 9.03 14.83 -5.35
CA THR A 110 10.00 14.28 -6.32
C THR A 110 9.77 12.79 -6.54
N MET A 111 10.16 12.30 -7.71
CA MET A 111 10.11 10.87 -8.05
C MET A 111 10.93 10.03 -7.07
N GLU A 112 12.16 10.49 -6.78
CA GLU A 112 13.07 9.81 -5.86
C GLU A 112 12.50 9.75 -4.43
N GLY A 113 11.95 10.88 -3.94
CA GLY A 113 11.30 10.93 -2.64
C GLY A 113 10.11 9.98 -2.54
N LYS A 114 9.26 9.92 -3.57
CA LYS A 114 8.13 8.98 -3.62
C LYS A 114 8.60 7.53 -3.60
N PHE A 115 9.63 7.22 -4.38
CA PHE A 115 10.16 5.87 -4.43
C PHE A 115 10.84 5.47 -3.11
N LEU A 116 11.53 6.41 -2.44
CA LEU A 116 12.08 6.18 -1.10
C LEU A 116 10.98 5.86 -0.09
N TRP A 117 9.93 6.67 -0.02
CA TRP A 117 8.81 6.45 0.88
C TRP A 117 8.01 5.18 0.54
N SER A 118 7.89 4.84 -0.74
CA SER A 118 7.33 3.56 -1.16
C SER A 118 8.14 2.38 -0.61
N ARG A 119 9.47 2.46 -0.58
CA ARG A 119 10.31 1.41 0.06
C ARG A 119 10.04 1.29 1.55
N VAL A 120 9.93 2.41 2.26
CA VAL A 120 9.55 2.42 3.70
C VAL A 120 8.18 1.77 3.90
N GLN A 121 7.21 2.13 3.08
CA GLN A 121 5.86 1.56 3.08
C GLN A 121 5.88 0.04 2.89
N TYR A 122 6.70 -0.46 1.96
CA TYR A 122 6.81 -1.89 1.69
C TYR A 122 7.47 -2.69 2.80
N LEU A 123 8.29 -2.07 3.67
CA LEU A 123 8.74 -2.72 4.91
C LEU A 123 7.56 -3.14 5.81
N GLY A 124 6.46 -2.38 5.76
CA GLY A 124 5.21 -2.74 6.42
C GLY A 124 4.38 -3.73 5.59
N ILE A 125 4.14 -3.45 4.31
CA ILE A 125 3.23 -4.22 3.44
C ILE A 125 3.69 -5.68 3.25
N ALA A 126 4.97 -5.90 2.96
CA ALA A 126 5.47 -7.22 2.62
C ALA A 126 5.27 -8.28 3.71
N PRO A 127 5.49 -8.00 5.03
CA PRO A 127 5.29 -8.99 6.08
C PRO A 127 3.82 -9.16 6.51
N LEU A 128 2.89 -8.26 6.13
CA LEU A 128 1.50 -8.29 6.61
C LEU A 128 0.81 -9.65 6.39
N PRO A 129 0.84 -10.29 5.18
CA PRO A 129 0.16 -11.56 4.98
C PRO A 129 0.73 -12.67 5.89
N ALA A 130 2.05 -12.71 6.01
CA ALA A 130 2.74 -13.70 6.85
C ALA A 130 2.43 -13.50 8.33
N LEU A 131 2.44 -12.26 8.82
CA LEU A 131 2.12 -11.93 10.21
C LEU A 131 0.64 -12.21 10.51
N TRP A 132 -0.25 -11.89 9.59
CA TRP A 132 -1.68 -12.17 9.73
C TRP A 132 -1.96 -13.66 9.81
N LEU A 133 -1.37 -14.47 8.92
CA LEU A 133 -1.50 -15.92 8.94
C LEU A 133 -0.92 -16.51 10.24
N LEU A 134 0.26 -16.04 10.65
CA LEU A 134 0.89 -16.50 11.89
C LEU A 134 0.04 -16.15 13.12
N LEU A 135 -0.54 -14.93 13.16
CA LEU A 135 -1.43 -14.51 14.23
C LEU A 135 -2.69 -15.39 14.27
N SER A 136 -3.30 -15.66 13.12
CA SER A 136 -4.50 -16.51 13.00
C SER A 136 -4.25 -17.93 13.49
N ILE A 137 -3.10 -18.53 13.13
CA ILE A 137 -2.70 -19.87 13.58
C ILE A 137 -2.52 -19.90 15.10
N ARG A 138 -1.89 -18.87 15.68
CA ARG A 138 -1.68 -18.80 17.14
C ARG A 138 -2.98 -18.53 17.89
N ALA A 139 -3.79 -17.61 17.42
CA ALA A 139 -5.06 -17.25 18.06
C ALA A 139 -6.09 -18.38 18.02
N THR A 140 -5.98 -19.34 17.10
CA THR A 140 -6.83 -20.54 17.00
C THR A 140 -6.20 -21.78 17.68
N ASP A 141 -5.05 -21.60 18.34
CA ASP A 141 -4.27 -22.67 18.99
C ASP A 141 -3.91 -23.85 18.06
N ARG A 142 -3.81 -23.57 16.74
CA ARG A 142 -3.45 -24.57 15.72
C ARG A 142 -1.96 -24.55 15.40
N THR A 143 -1.10 -24.42 16.40
CA THR A 143 0.37 -24.32 16.24
C THR A 143 1.00 -25.52 15.54
N GLN A 144 0.33 -26.68 15.53
CA GLN A 144 0.71 -27.87 14.75
C GLN A 144 0.75 -27.63 13.24
N LEU A 145 0.02 -26.63 12.72
CA LEU A 145 0.09 -26.23 11.31
C LEU A 145 1.41 -25.52 10.96
N LEU A 146 2.15 -25.04 11.95
CA LEU A 146 3.45 -24.37 11.75
C LEU A 146 4.56 -25.40 11.46
N THR A 147 4.43 -26.09 10.33
CA THR A 147 5.48 -26.99 9.83
C THR A 147 6.78 -26.22 9.58
N PRO A 148 7.96 -26.89 9.61
CA PRO A 148 9.22 -26.23 9.30
C PRO A 148 9.24 -25.54 7.93
N LEU A 149 8.55 -26.11 6.94
CA LEU A 149 8.40 -25.52 5.61
C LEU A 149 7.59 -24.22 5.66
N LEU A 150 6.44 -24.23 6.36
CA LEU A 150 5.60 -23.03 6.50
C LEU A 150 6.36 -21.91 7.23
N ARG A 151 7.10 -22.22 8.30
CA ARG A 151 7.92 -21.23 9.01
C ARG A 151 8.95 -20.56 8.08
N LYS A 152 9.65 -21.37 7.27
CA LYS A 152 10.58 -20.84 6.25
C LYS A 152 9.86 -19.98 5.23
N ALA A 153 8.71 -20.40 4.72
CA ALA A 153 7.93 -19.63 3.75
C ALA A 153 7.47 -18.28 4.32
N LEU A 154 6.98 -18.24 5.57
CA LEU A 154 6.55 -17.00 6.24
C LEU A 154 7.65 -15.96 6.39
N VAL A 155 8.92 -16.37 6.40
CA VAL A 155 10.07 -15.46 6.44
C VAL A 155 10.58 -15.14 5.04
N LEU A 156 10.73 -16.16 4.19
CA LEU A 156 11.35 -16.00 2.86
C LEU A 156 10.48 -15.18 1.91
N LEU A 157 9.14 -15.38 1.92
CA LEU A 157 8.24 -14.67 1.01
C LEU A 157 8.24 -13.14 1.21
N PRO A 158 8.14 -12.60 2.45
CA PRO A 158 8.34 -11.18 2.68
C PRO A 158 9.71 -10.66 2.25
N LEU A 159 10.79 -11.41 2.53
CA LEU A 159 12.14 -11.01 2.14
C LEU A 159 12.32 -10.97 0.62
N ILE A 160 11.81 -11.97 -0.11
CA ILE A 160 11.81 -11.98 -1.57
C ILE A 160 11.00 -10.78 -2.10
N THR A 161 9.83 -10.52 -1.53
CA THR A 161 9.00 -9.38 -1.94
C THR A 161 9.72 -8.06 -1.73
N LEU A 162 10.38 -7.86 -0.59
CA LEU A 162 11.16 -6.65 -0.30
C LEU A 162 12.33 -6.47 -1.26
N THR A 163 13.10 -7.55 -1.51
CA THR A 163 14.24 -7.49 -2.44
C THR A 163 13.79 -7.19 -3.87
N LEU A 164 12.73 -7.85 -4.35
CA LEU A 164 12.16 -7.60 -5.68
C LEU A 164 11.54 -6.22 -5.81
N HIS A 165 10.92 -5.68 -4.76
CA HIS A 165 10.42 -4.32 -4.75
C HIS A 165 11.57 -3.30 -4.78
N ALA A 166 12.59 -3.48 -3.93
CA ALA A 166 13.74 -2.58 -3.85
C ALA A 166 14.57 -2.55 -5.15
N SER A 167 14.70 -3.70 -5.81
CA SER A 167 15.45 -3.87 -7.08
C SER A 167 14.59 -3.69 -8.34
N SER A 168 13.32 -3.35 -8.19
CA SER A 168 12.36 -3.21 -9.30
C SER A 168 12.84 -2.32 -10.45
N PRO A 169 13.59 -1.21 -10.26
CA PRO A 169 14.10 -0.39 -11.36
C PRO A 169 15.00 -1.15 -12.36
N TRP A 170 15.61 -2.26 -11.92
CA TRP A 170 16.57 -3.00 -12.75
C TRP A 170 15.94 -4.13 -13.57
N HIS A 171 14.85 -4.75 -13.09
CA HIS A 171 14.30 -5.97 -13.73
C HIS A 171 12.80 -5.90 -14.03
N ASN A 172 12.10 -4.83 -13.63
CA ASN A 172 10.67 -4.61 -13.92
C ASN A 172 9.70 -5.76 -13.50
N LEU A 173 10.11 -6.63 -12.56
CA LEU A 173 9.30 -7.76 -12.10
C LEU A 173 8.18 -7.32 -11.17
N TYR A 174 8.41 -6.27 -10.37
CA TYR A 174 7.44 -5.75 -9.44
C TYR A 174 6.65 -4.58 -10.04
N TYR A 175 7.35 -3.54 -10.51
CA TYR A 175 6.78 -2.37 -11.18
C TYR A 175 7.41 -2.18 -12.56
N ARG A 176 6.59 -1.76 -13.52
CA ARG A 176 7.00 -1.38 -14.87
C ARG A 176 6.54 0.04 -15.15
N ASN A 177 7.29 0.77 -15.98
CA ASN A 177 6.91 2.10 -16.50
C ASN A 177 6.50 3.08 -15.38
N LEU A 178 7.41 3.30 -14.43
CA LEU A 178 7.20 4.26 -13.34
C LEU A 178 7.06 5.68 -13.91
N SER A 179 5.98 6.36 -13.59
CA SER A 179 5.71 7.74 -13.99
C SER A 179 4.97 8.50 -12.88
N LEU A 180 5.07 9.82 -12.90
CA LEU A 180 4.31 10.66 -12.00
C LEU A 180 3.05 11.15 -12.72
N VAL A 181 1.91 10.96 -12.10
CA VAL A 181 0.62 11.39 -12.63
C VAL A 181 -0.12 12.24 -11.60
N HIS A 182 -0.64 13.38 -12.05
CA HIS A 182 -1.51 14.19 -11.22
C HIS A 182 -2.93 13.60 -11.23
N SER A 183 -3.42 13.21 -10.06
CA SER A 183 -4.79 12.77 -9.84
C SER A 183 -5.45 13.69 -8.80
N GLY A 184 -6.17 14.70 -9.28
CA GLY A 184 -6.71 15.74 -8.42
C GLY A 184 -5.61 16.51 -7.66
N PRO A 185 -5.66 16.55 -6.30
CA PRO A 185 -4.65 17.22 -5.48
C PRO A 185 -3.36 16.40 -5.33
N PHE A 186 -3.39 15.12 -5.69
CA PHE A 186 -2.31 14.19 -5.44
C PHE A 186 -1.38 14.05 -6.63
N LEU A 187 -0.09 14.14 -6.37
CA LEU A 187 0.93 13.65 -7.28
C LEU A 187 1.18 12.19 -6.93
N LEU A 188 0.72 11.27 -7.76
CA LEU A 188 0.78 9.84 -7.51
C LEU A 188 1.85 9.16 -8.36
N LEU A 189 2.46 8.13 -7.78
CA LEU A 189 3.32 7.22 -8.52
C LEU A 189 2.43 6.27 -9.34
N HIS A 190 2.43 6.44 -10.66
CA HIS A 190 1.75 5.53 -11.57
C HIS A 190 2.74 4.47 -12.07
N PHE A 191 2.31 3.22 -12.04
CA PHE A 191 3.11 2.08 -12.49
C PHE A 191 2.23 0.99 -13.09
N GLN A 192 2.80 0.23 -13.99
CA GLN A 192 2.22 -1.02 -14.44
C GLN A 192 2.66 -2.15 -13.52
N ARG A 193 1.73 -3.05 -13.20
CA ARG A 193 1.96 -4.17 -12.29
C ARG A 193 2.83 -5.23 -12.97
N GLY A 194 3.93 -5.62 -12.31
CA GLY A 194 4.75 -6.74 -12.73
C GLY A 194 4.17 -8.08 -12.27
N LEU A 195 4.79 -9.18 -12.71
CA LEU A 195 4.33 -10.54 -12.39
C LEU A 195 4.29 -10.82 -10.87
N TRP A 196 5.33 -10.42 -10.15
CA TRP A 196 5.43 -10.66 -8.71
C TRP A 196 4.39 -9.88 -7.90
N TYR A 197 3.93 -8.75 -8.40
CA TYR A 197 2.84 -8.00 -7.78
C TYR A 197 1.58 -8.87 -7.61
N TYR A 198 1.22 -9.67 -8.62
CA TYR A 198 0.06 -10.56 -8.56
C TYR A 198 0.28 -11.76 -7.62
N VAL A 199 1.52 -12.27 -7.53
CA VAL A 199 1.88 -13.30 -6.55
C VAL A 199 1.69 -12.77 -5.12
N HIS A 200 2.21 -11.57 -4.85
CA HIS A 200 2.05 -10.92 -3.54
C HIS A 200 0.58 -10.62 -3.23
N LEU A 201 -0.18 -10.14 -4.22
CA LEU A 201 -1.62 -9.90 -4.05
C LEU A 201 -2.38 -11.21 -3.73
N GLY A 202 -2.03 -12.31 -4.38
CA GLY A 202 -2.60 -13.63 -4.10
C GLY A 202 -2.35 -14.08 -2.65
N MET A 203 -1.16 -13.78 -2.10
CA MET A 203 -0.86 -14.10 -0.70
C MET A 203 -1.68 -13.29 0.31
N LEU A 204 -2.17 -12.10 -0.07
CA LEU A 204 -3.06 -11.29 0.76
C LEU A 204 -4.50 -11.83 0.83
N GLN A 205 -4.86 -12.77 -0.05
CA GLN A 205 -6.20 -13.37 -0.11
C GLN A 205 -6.29 -14.70 0.66
N LEU A 206 -5.15 -15.21 1.15
CA LEU A 206 -5.07 -16.42 2.00
C LEU A 206 -5.34 -16.08 3.46
#